data_173f1bda1da21374b9c8322c7c7b5c64
#
_entry.id   173f1bda1da21374b9c8322c7c7b5c64
#
_cell.length_a   1.000
_cell.length_b   1.000
_cell.length_c   1.000
_cell.angle_alpha   90.00
_cell.angle_beta   90.00
_cell.angle_gamma   90.00
#
_symmetry.space_group_name_H-M   'P 1'
#
loop_
_entity.id
_entity.type
_entity.pdbx_description
1 polymer ?
#
loop_
_entity_poly.entity_id
_entity_poly.type
_entity_poly.pdbx_seq_one_letter_code
_entity_poly.pdbx_strand_id
1 'polypeptide(L)'
;SLGVGLYRSFQRRELDIADTDMADDNKSDSGNRRSVAATGGVQRSPNRAMLRAVGFGDDDFRKPIVGVANAHSTLTPCNIGIGGLASRGEEALRDAGAMPLMFGTITIADGISMGTEGMKYSLVSREVIADSIETVCTGQSMDAVLAFGGCDKNMPGAMIAIARMNIPAVFVYGGTIKPGRLEGRDLNVVSVFEAVGQHAAGTIDDEELGKIERNACPGPGSCGGMYTANTMSSAIEAMGMSLPHSSTMAAVDEEKADSAAVSAGVLVDCVHAQRLPREIMTRDALLNAVAVVMAVGGSTNAVLHLPAIAHAAGVELTLEDFEAVAAKVPVLCDLKPSGRFVTVDFHRAGGVPQVMKMLLANGVLNGDCMTITGQTVAESLAGIPSVPPDDQDVIRSWDNPMYKQGHLSILRGNLATGGCVAKTSGVKNRCIKGPAKVFDCEEDSLHAILSGDVVAGDVLVIRYEGPVGGPGMREMLAPTSAIIGAGLGDSVGLITDGRFSGGTYGMVVGHVVPEAALGGTIALVENGDMVTIDADARSLTLHVDDAEIEQRQWKWKKPAPRYTRGVLAKYARLVSPANTGAVTDLVE
;
A
#
# COMPACT_ATOMS: atom_id res chain seq x y z
N SER A 1 27.53 45.22 -30.03
CA SER A 1 28.60 45.49 -29.06
C SER A 1 28.18 46.58 -28.07
N LEU A 2 27.26 46.31 -27.19
CA LEU A 2 26.89 47.09 -25.99
C LEU A 2 25.84 46.28 -25.24
N GLY A 3 26.28 45.29 -24.49
CA GLY A 3 25.34 44.40 -23.74
C GLY A 3 25.99 43.37 -22.84
N VAL A 4 27.32 43.30 -22.78
CA VAL A 4 28.06 42.27 -22.00
C VAL A 4 28.82 42.86 -20.81
N GLY A 5 28.76 44.21 -20.62
CA GLY A 5 29.53 44.92 -19.59
C GLY A 5 28.86 45.11 -18.23
N LEU A 6 27.55 44.81 -18.09
CA LEU A 6 26.80 45.12 -16.86
C LEU A 6 26.53 43.91 -15.94
N TYR A 7 26.93 42.70 -16.32
CA TYR A 7 26.70 41.48 -15.51
C TYR A 7 27.91 41.02 -14.68
N ARG A 8 29.07 41.73 -14.81
CA ARG A 8 30.31 41.39 -14.07
C ARG A 8 30.67 42.35 -12.91
N SER A 9 29.84 43.35 -12.60
CA SER A 9 30.13 44.30 -11.51
C SER A 9 29.34 44.08 -10.21
N PHE A 10 28.55 43.00 -10.13
CA PHE A 10 27.80 42.63 -8.90
C PHE A 10 28.43 41.52 -8.07
N GLN A 11 29.59 41.01 -8.44
CA GLN A 11 30.30 39.99 -7.71
C GLN A 11 31.54 40.47 -6.98
N ARG A 12 31.51 41.53 -6.20
CA ARG A 12 32.48 41.84 -5.12
C ARG A 12 32.09 43.18 -4.49
N ARG A 13 31.15 43.13 -3.58
CA ARG A 13 31.16 43.96 -2.39
C ARG A 13 31.01 43.02 -1.22
N GLU A 14 32.11 42.58 -0.67
CA GLU A 14 32.20 42.13 0.71
C GLU A 14 31.77 43.35 1.54
N LEU A 15 30.57 43.26 2.11
CA LEU A 15 30.16 44.12 3.20
C LEU A 15 30.84 43.58 4.45
N ASP A 16 31.93 44.23 4.85
CA ASP A 16 32.44 44.21 6.21
C ASP A 16 31.32 44.70 7.14
N ILE A 17 30.47 43.81 7.58
CA ILE A 17 29.58 44.00 8.73
C ILE A 17 30.34 43.40 9.90
N ALA A 18 30.81 44.28 10.80
CA ALA A 18 31.43 43.91 12.04
C ALA A 18 30.63 42.80 12.70
N ASP A 19 31.27 41.65 12.90
CA ASP A 19 30.82 40.55 13.76
C ASP A 19 30.65 41.13 15.18
N THR A 20 29.44 41.45 15.55
CA THR A 20 29.09 41.61 16.96
C THR A 20 28.80 40.24 17.53
N ASP A 21 29.46 39.92 18.63
CA ASP A 21 29.54 38.72 19.44
C ASP A 21 28.21 38.00 19.81
N MET A 22 27.35 37.71 18.84
CA MET A 22 26.18 36.84 18.99
C MET A 22 26.26 35.59 18.12
N ALA A 23 27.40 35.32 17.47
CA ALA A 23 27.53 34.24 16.49
C ALA A 23 28.18 32.95 17.01
N ASP A 24 28.75 32.93 18.21
CA ASP A 24 29.55 31.78 18.67
C ASP A 24 28.84 30.78 19.58
N ASP A 25 27.69 31.10 20.18
CA ASP A 25 26.92 30.15 21.00
C ASP A 25 26.05 29.18 20.17
N ASN A 26 25.90 29.37 18.87
CA ASN A 26 25.03 28.54 18.02
C ASN A 26 25.75 27.42 17.24
N LYS A 27 27.07 27.34 17.30
CA LYS A 27 27.84 26.33 16.54
C LYS A 27 28.01 24.99 17.26
N SER A 28 27.81 24.94 18.59
CA SER A 28 28.03 23.72 19.36
C SER A 28 26.78 22.85 19.57
N ASP A 29 25.58 23.36 19.28
CA ASP A 29 24.31 22.65 19.57
C ASP A 29 23.36 22.51 18.36
N SER A 30 23.75 23.00 17.18
CA SER A 30 22.87 22.98 16.01
C SER A 30 22.72 21.60 15.35
N GLY A 31 23.51 20.60 15.72
CA GLY A 31 23.41 19.28 15.11
C GLY A 31 23.20 19.37 13.58
N ASN A 32 23.08 18.29 12.91
CA ASN A 32 22.86 18.26 11.45
C ASN A 32 21.37 18.56 11.06
N ARG A 33 20.71 19.56 11.72
CA ARG A 33 19.28 19.88 11.52
C ARG A 33 19.04 20.68 10.25
N ARG A 34 18.12 20.21 9.40
CA ARG A 34 17.71 20.88 8.15
C ARG A 34 16.95 22.18 8.44
N SER A 35 16.21 22.25 9.54
CA SER A 35 15.41 23.42 9.95
C SER A 35 16.26 24.68 10.17
N VAL A 36 17.56 24.56 10.41
CA VAL A 36 18.48 25.69 10.50
C VAL A 36 18.49 26.53 9.21
N ALA A 37 18.25 25.91 8.04
CA ALA A 37 18.12 26.63 6.78
C ALA A 37 16.95 27.64 6.79
N ALA A 38 15.90 27.38 7.56
CA ALA A 38 14.73 28.25 7.71
C ALA A 38 14.77 29.12 8.97
N THR A 39 15.56 28.76 9.99
CA THR A 39 15.50 29.41 11.31
C THR A 39 16.80 30.10 11.73
N GLY A 40 17.94 29.77 11.10
CA GLY A 40 19.26 30.24 11.50
C GLY A 40 19.61 31.65 11.00
N GLY A 41 20.37 32.42 11.83
CA GLY A 41 20.91 33.72 11.48
C GLY A 41 19.89 34.88 11.37
N VAL A 42 20.40 36.10 11.27
CA VAL A 42 19.57 37.32 11.23
C VAL A 42 18.69 37.37 9.97
N GLN A 43 19.17 36.87 8.85
CA GLN A 43 18.43 36.86 7.58
C GLN A 43 17.14 36.03 7.63
N ARG A 44 17.01 35.10 8.60
CA ARG A 44 15.80 34.26 8.83
C ARG A 44 14.84 34.87 9.86
N SER A 45 15.03 36.12 10.27
CA SER A 45 14.08 36.81 11.17
C SER A 45 12.65 36.86 10.62
N PRO A 46 12.38 37.09 9.31
CA PRO A 46 11.02 36.99 8.77
C PRO A 46 10.42 35.57 8.90
N ASN A 47 11.21 34.53 8.65
CA ASN A 47 10.79 33.14 8.79
C ASN A 47 10.41 32.83 10.24
N ARG A 48 11.27 33.22 11.20
CA ARG A 48 10.98 33.06 12.63
C ARG A 48 9.74 33.84 13.07
N ALA A 49 9.52 35.06 12.53
CA ALA A 49 8.32 35.82 12.81
C ALA A 49 7.05 35.07 12.40
N MET A 50 7.05 34.38 11.25
CA MET A 50 5.94 33.52 10.82
C MET A 50 5.76 32.31 11.74
N LEU A 51 6.86 31.67 12.15
CA LEU A 51 6.81 30.52 13.07
C LEU A 51 6.30 30.94 14.47
N ARG A 52 6.64 32.17 14.94
CA ARG A 52 6.07 32.72 16.19
C ARG A 52 4.57 32.87 16.11
N ALA A 53 4.02 33.26 14.96
CA ALA A 53 2.57 33.38 14.78
C ALA A 53 1.82 32.04 14.90
N VAL A 54 2.52 30.91 14.73
CA VAL A 54 1.99 29.54 14.94
C VAL A 54 2.46 28.93 16.26
N GLY A 55 2.99 29.74 17.19
CA GLY A 55 3.23 29.35 18.59
C GLY A 55 4.69 29.07 18.98
N PHE A 56 5.69 29.38 18.13
CA PHE A 56 7.10 29.20 18.52
C PHE A 56 7.57 30.26 19.51
N GLY A 57 8.13 29.86 20.64
CA GLY A 57 8.92 30.67 21.56
C GLY A 57 10.41 30.71 21.18
N ASP A 58 11.21 31.43 22.00
CA ASP A 58 12.65 31.59 21.72
C ASP A 58 13.41 30.26 21.77
N ASP A 59 13.09 29.40 22.73
CA ASP A 59 13.76 28.11 22.93
C ASP A 59 13.35 27.07 21.87
N ASP A 60 12.22 27.26 21.21
CA ASP A 60 11.68 26.29 20.25
C ASP A 60 12.51 26.25 18.95
N PHE A 61 13.21 27.32 18.63
CA PHE A 61 14.14 27.37 17.49
C PHE A 61 15.40 26.51 17.68
N ARG A 62 15.63 26.01 18.89
CA ARG A 62 16.73 25.08 19.23
C ARG A 62 16.30 23.62 19.12
N LYS A 63 15.01 23.35 19.06
CA LYS A 63 14.42 22.01 18.97
C LYS A 63 14.35 21.51 17.51
N PRO A 64 14.37 20.21 17.26
CA PRO A 64 14.03 19.67 15.95
C PRO A 64 12.58 20.03 15.55
N ILE A 65 12.40 20.45 14.31
CA ILE A 65 11.06 20.70 13.74
C ILE A 65 10.58 19.43 13.04
N VAL A 66 9.49 18.87 13.54
CA VAL A 66 8.93 17.60 13.08
C VAL A 66 7.62 17.82 12.34
N GLY A 67 7.55 17.37 11.09
CA GLY A 67 6.30 17.33 10.35
C GLY A 67 5.40 16.21 10.88
N VAL A 68 4.14 16.52 11.19
CA VAL A 68 3.11 15.55 11.51
C VAL A 68 2.18 15.43 10.31
N ALA A 69 2.45 14.45 9.44
CA ALA A 69 1.65 14.19 8.25
C ALA A 69 0.36 13.45 8.64
N ASN A 70 -0.76 14.17 8.62
CA ASN A 70 -2.03 13.71 9.12
C ASN A 70 -2.99 13.39 7.97
N ALA A 71 -3.30 12.10 7.77
CA ALA A 71 -4.28 11.66 6.78
C ALA A 71 -5.72 11.63 7.32
N HIS A 72 -6.04 12.37 8.38
CA HIS A 72 -7.40 12.46 8.91
C HIS A 72 -8.40 12.87 7.84
N SER A 73 -9.54 12.19 7.81
CA SER A 73 -10.66 12.53 6.94
C SER A 73 -11.96 11.97 7.49
N THR A 74 -13.05 12.74 7.36
CA THR A 74 -14.41 12.28 7.68
C THR A 74 -15.07 11.50 6.53
N LEU A 75 -14.36 11.32 5.40
CA LEU A 75 -14.85 10.59 4.22
C LEU A 75 -14.95 9.09 4.43
N THR A 76 -14.17 8.51 5.34
CA THR A 76 -14.05 7.06 5.49
C THR A 76 -13.80 6.64 6.93
N PRO A 77 -14.36 5.52 7.38
CA PRO A 77 -14.05 4.97 8.69
C PRO A 77 -12.57 4.70 8.91
N CYS A 78 -11.82 4.40 7.83
CA CYS A 78 -10.38 4.16 7.91
C CYS A 78 -9.58 5.34 8.49
N ASN A 79 -10.04 6.57 8.27
CA ASN A 79 -9.28 7.77 8.57
C ASN A 79 -9.92 8.69 9.62
N ILE A 80 -11.19 8.48 9.98
CA ILE A 80 -11.92 9.38 10.89
C ILE A 80 -11.29 9.43 12.31
N GLY A 81 -10.66 8.33 12.75
CA GLY A 81 -9.98 8.25 14.05
C GLY A 81 -8.56 8.84 14.07
N ILE A 82 -7.95 9.06 12.90
CA ILE A 82 -6.53 9.44 12.81
C ILE A 82 -6.26 10.81 13.43
N GLY A 83 -7.20 11.75 13.38
CA GLY A 83 -7.02 13.08 13.97
C GLY A 83 -6.66 13.02 15.46
N GLY A 84 -7.33 12.18 16.25
CA GLY A 84 -7.02 11.98 17.66
C GLY A 84 -5.64 11.35 17.88
N LEU A 85 -5.26 10.37 17.06
CA LEU A 85 -3.93 9.75 17.13
C LEU A 85 -2.83 10.74 16.78
N ALA A 86 -3.03 11.56 15.76
CA ALA A 86 -2.08 12.59 15.35
C ALA A 86 -1.90 13.67 16.43
N SER A 87 -2.98 14.11 17.08
CA SER A 87 -2.91 15.03 18.23
C SER A 87 -2.15 14.42 19.40
N ARG A 88 -2.36 13.13 19.69
CA ARG A 88 -1.63 12.41 20.74
C ARG A 88 -0.14 12.31 20.43
N GLY A 89 0.22 12.06 19.14
CA GLY A 89 1.60 12.08 18.68
C GLY A 89 2.23 13.47 18.75
N GLU A 90 1.48 14.53 18.43
CA GLU A 90 1.92 15.92 18.54
C GLU A 90 2.24 16.32 19.98
N GLU A 91 1.39 15.98 20.95
CA GLU A 91 1.65 16.19 22.37
C GLU A 91 2.94 15.47 22.80
N ALA A 92 3.07 14.19 22.46
CA ALA A 92 4.23 13.40 22.82
C ALA A 92 5.54 13.91 22.20
N LEU A 93 5.51 14.46 20.97
CA LEU A 93 6.66 15.12 20.36
C LEU A 93 7.11 16.36 21.15
N ARG A 94 6.15 17.18 21.64
CA ARG A 94 6.45 18.35 22.50
C ARG A 94 7.09 17.91 23.80
N ASP A 95 6.55 16.89 24.44
CA ASP A 95 7.07 16.34 25.69
C ASP A 95 8.47 15.75 25.51
N ALA A 96 8.76 15.16 24.35
CA ALA A 96 10.08 14.63 23.99
C ALA A 96 11.07 15.72 23.51
N GLY A 97 10.69 17.01 23.53
CA GLY A 97 11.58 18.12 23.20
C GLY A 97 11.67 18.47 21.72
N ALA A 98 10.70 18.07 20.88
CA ALA A 98 10.59 18.48 19.49
C ALA A 98 9.50 19.56 19.28
N MET A 99 9.54 20.23 18.13
CA MET A 99 8.48 21.16 17.70
C MET A 99 7.68 20.54 16.55
N PRO A 100 6.48 19.99 16.84
CA PRO A 100 5.63 19.44 15.81
C PRO A 100 4.91 20.54 15.01
N LEU A 101 4.80 20.32 13.70
CA LEU A 101 3.96 21.11 12.79
C LEU A 101 3.06 20.13 12.03
N MET A 102 1.78 20.12 12.39
CA MET A 102 0.79 19.25 11.76
C MET A 102 0.33 19.83 10.43
N PHE A 103 0.25 18.97 9.42
CA PHE A 103 -0.34 19.29 8.12
C PHE A 103 -1.16 18.12 7.59
N GLY A 104 -2.16 18.42 6.73
CA GLY A 104 -3.03 17.42 6.13
C GLY A 104 -2.46 16.82 4.86
N THR A 105 -2.72 15.54 4.64
CA THR A 105 -2.63 14.88 3.34
C THR A 105 -3.95 14.22 2.99
N ILE A 106 -4.14 13.85 1.71
CA ILE A 106 -5.43 13.34 1.24
C ILE A 106 -5.64 11.85 1.56
N THR A 107 -6.91 11.43 1.45
CA THR A 107 -7.29 10.02 1.40
C THR A 107 -8.39 9.79 0.38
N ILE A 108 -8.42 8.60 -0.23
CA ILE A 108 -9.55 8.06 -0.98
C ILE A 108 -10.02 6.79 -0.26
N ALA A 109 -11.32 6.64 -0.11
CA ALA A 109 -11.92 5.45 0.49
C ALA A 109 -12.15 4.37 -0.59
N ASP A 110 -11.27 3.38 -0.66
CA ASP A 110 -11.39 2.30 -1.66
C ASP A 110 -12.76 1.60 -1.56
N GLY A 111 -13.23 1.30 -0.34
CA GLY A 111 -14.53 0.66 -0.12
C GLY A 111 -15.75 1.48 -0.57
N ILE A 112 -15.65 2.82 -0.58
CA ILE A 112 -16.72 3.71 -1.08
C ILE A 112 -16.61 3.91 -2.59
N SER A 113 -15.38 3.95 -3.12
CA SER A 113 -15.13 4.15 -4.55
C SER A 113 -15.30 2.89 -5.39
N MET A 114 -15.31 1.71 -4.76
CA MET A 114 -15.42 0.41 -5.41
C MET A 114 -16.65 0.32 -6.34
N GLY A 115 -16.47 -0.15 -7.57
CA GLY A 115 -17.53 -0.25 -8.56
C GLY A 115 -17.98 1.09 -9.17
N THR A 116 -17.23 2.18 -8.94
CA THR A 116 -17.50 3.50 -9.53
C THR A 116 -16.28 4.05 -10.28
N GLU A 117 -16.48 5.08 -11.10
CA GLU A 117 -15.38 5.84 -11.72
C GLU A 117 -14.39 6.43 -10.69
N GLY A 118 -14.85 6.66 -9.45
CA GLY A 118 -14.02 7.13 -8.34
C GLY A 118 -12.86 6.20 -8.01
N MET A 119 -12.98 4.90 -8.31
CA MET A 119 -11.94 3.91 -8.01
C MET A 119 -10.64 4.15 -8.79
N LYS A 120 -10.69 4.81 -9.95
CA LYS A 120 -9.50 5.24 -10.72
C LYS A 120 -8.62 6.22 -9.94
N TYR A 121 -9.21 7.00 -9.04
CA TYR A 121 -8.47 7.96 -8.19
C TYR A 121 -7.78 7.30 -7.00
N SER A 122 -8.12 6.06 -6.66
CA SER A 122 -7.52 5.36 -5.51
C SER A 122 -6.00 5.23 -5.67
N LEU A 123 -5.49 4.55 -6.70
CA LEU A 123 -4.04 4.39 -6.88
C LEU A 123 -3.34 5.72 -7.15
N VAL A 124 -3.98 6.62 -7.90
CA VAL A 124 -3.44 7.97 -8.15
C VAL A 124 -3.23 8.74 -6.84
N SER A 125 -4.10 8.54 -5.84
CA SER A 125 -3.94 9.19 -4.53
C SER A 125 -2.64 8.78 -3.82
N ARG A 126 -2.08 7.59 -4.08
CA ARG A 126 -0.79 7.15 -3.55
C ARG A 126 0.33 8.13 -3.92
N GLU A 127 0.39 8.51 -5.18
CA GLU A 127 1.39 9.47 -5.68
C GLU A 127 1.14 10.88 -5.12
N VAL A 128 -0.12 11.32 -5.11
CA VAL A 128 -0.49 12.64 -4.56
C VAL A 128 -0.18 12.72 -3.06
N ILE A 129 -0.39 11.65 -2.29
CA ILE A 129 -0.02 11.56 -0.87
C ILE A 129 1.50 11.70 -0.73
N ALA A 130 2.26 10.92 -1.50
CA ALA A 130 3.72 10.98 -1.48
C ALA A 130 4.23 12.38 -1.81
N ASP A 131 3.76 12.95 -2.91
CA ASP A 131 4.14 14.29 -3.37
C ASP A 131 3.76 15.38 -2.35
N SER A 132 2.59 15.27 -1.70
CA SER A 132 2.14 16.26 -0.71
C SER A 132 3.02 16.25 0.55
N ILE A 133 3.36 15.07 1.07
CA ILE A 133 4.22 14.93 2.26
C ILE A 133 5.63 15.42 1.95
N GLU A 134 6.21 14.97 0.83
CA GLU A 134 7.53 15.40 0.37
C GLU A 134 7.61 16.91 0.17
N THR A 135 6.61 17.49 -0.52
CA THR A 135 6.55 18.94 -0.81
C THR A 135 6.52 19.75 0.47
N VAL A 136 5.69 19.39 1.44
CA VAL A 136 5.58 20.12 2.71
C VAL A 136 6.86 19.97 3.53
N CYS A 137 7.30 18.75 3.80
CA CYS A 137 8.46 18.52 4.66
C CYS A 137 9.75 19.10 4.08
N THR A 138 9.95 18.98 2.77
CA THR A 138 11.14 19.50 2.11
C THR A 138 11.06 21.02 1.96
N GLY A 139 9.93 21.55 1.51
CA GLY A 139 9.71 22.99 1.32
C GLY A 139 9.80 23.79 2.63
N GLN A 140 9.46 23.19 3.76
CA GLN A 140 9.53 23.81 5.09
C GLN A 140 10.80 23.40 5.86
N SER A 141 11.73 22.69 5.24
CA SER A 141 13.01 22.26 5.83
C SER A 141 12.82 21.50 7.16
N MET A 142 11.85 20.59 7.23
CA MET A 142 11.60 19.80 8.44
C MET A 142 12.73 18.80 8.68
N ASP A 143 13.03 18.57 9.97
CA ASP A 143 14.11 17.68 10.41
C ASP A 143 13.69 16.21 10.42
N ALA A 144 12.40 15.95 10.61
CA ALA A 144 11.84 14.59 10.69
C ALA A 144 10.35 14.59 10.33
N VAL A 145 9.76 13.40 10.14
CA VAL A 145 8.33 13.24 9.88
C VAL A 145 7.72 12.08 10.68
N LEU A 146 6.61 12.36 11.37
CA LEU A 146 5.69 11.38 11.95
C LEU A 146 4.47 11.29 11.03
N ALA A 147 4.33 10.16 10.30
CA ALA A 147 3.28 10.00 9.31
C ALA A 147 2.17 9.07 9.80
N PHE A 148 0.91 9.54 9.70
CA PHE A 148 -0.28 8.78 10.07
C PHE A 148 -1.08 8.41 8.84
N GLY A 149 -1.49 7.14 8.73
CA GLY A 149 -2.29 6.66 7.61
C GLY A 149 -3.20 5.51 7.99
N GLY A 150 -4.35 5.38 7.30
CA GLY A 150 -5.36 4.36 7.56
C GLY A 150 -5.81 3.61 6.32
N CYS A 151 -6.28 4.31 5.30
CA CYS A 151 -6.79 3.68 4.08
C CYS A 151 -5.65 3.17 3.18
N ASP A 152 -5.98 2.28 2.25
CA ASP A 152 -5.10 1.46 1.42
C ASP A 152 -3.90 2.19 0.80
N LYS A 153 -4.09 3.43 0.35
CA LYS A 153 -3.05 4.19 -0.36
C LYS A 153 -2.28 5.16 0.53
N ASN A 154 -2.79 5.43 1.76
CA ASN A 154 -2.05 6.26 2.73
C ASN A 154 -0.70 5.65 3.10
N MET A 155 -0.69 4.34 3.36
CA MET A 155 0.50 3.63 3.81
C MET A 155 1.60 3.62 2.75
N PRO A 156 1.39 3.09 1.54
CA PRO A 156 2.43 3.12 0.52
C PRO A 156 2.81 4.54 0.09
N GLY A 157 1.84 5.49 0.03
CA GLY A 157 2.13 6.89 -0.29
C GLY A 157 3.05 7.56 0.75
N ALA A 158 2.77 7.38 2.04
CA ALA A 158 3.63 7.88 3.11
C ALA A 158 5.03 7.24 3.07
N MET A 159 5.12 5.92 2.84
CA MET A 159 6.40 5.22 2.76
C MET A 159 7.24 5.67 1.55
N ILE A 160 6.62 5.94 0.40
CA ILE A 160 7.29 6.52 -0.77
C ILE A 160 7.88 7.89 -0.42
N ALA A 161 7.09 8.78 0.21
CA ALA A 161 7.58 10.09 0.64
C ALA A 161 8.75 9.98 1.64
N ILE A 162 8.61 9.11 2.65
CA ILE A 162 9.64 8.84 3.66
C ILE A 162 10.94 8.37 3.00
N ALA A 163 10.84 7.44 2.06
CA ALA A 163 11.98 6.92 1.32
C ALA A 163 12.66 7.98 0.45
N ARG A 164 11.88 8.80 -0.28
CA ARG A 164 12.40 9.89 -1.13
C ARG A 164 13.13 10.95 -0.32
N MET A 165 12.51 11.43 0.76
CA MET A 165 13.07 12.47 1.62
C MET A 165 14.30 12.01 2.40
N ASN A 166 14.34 10.75 2.82
CA ASN A 166 15.41 10.16 3.63
C ASN A 166 15.80 11.01 4.84
N ILE A 167 14.82 11.51 5.58
CA ILE A 167 14.95 12.17 6.88
C ILE A 167 14.38 11.25 7.96
N PRO A 168 14.81 11.34 9.24
CA PRO A 168 14.25 10.52 10.31
C PRO A 168 12.73 10.46 10.24
N ALA A 169 12.17 9.25 10.29
CA ALA A 169 10.75 9.07 10.09
C ALA A 169 10.22 7.83 10.83
N VAL A 170 8.97 7.93 11.28
CA VAL A 170 8.19 6.80 11.82
C VAL A 170 6.81 6.82 11.18
N PHE A 171 6.35 5.65 10.77
CA PHE A 171 4.99 5.49 10.28
C PHE A 171 4.07 4.95 11.38
N VAL A 172 2.89 5.54 11.52
CA VAL A 172 1.85 5.13 12.49
C VAL A 172 0.59 4.73 11.74
N TYR A 173 0.25 3.46 11.83
CA TYR A 173 -1.00 2.94 11.29
C TYR A 173 -2.20 3.38 12.13
N GLY A 174 -3.29 3.81 11.49
CA GLY A 174 -4.52 4.26 12.17
C GLY A 174 -5.30 3.16 12.88
N GLY A 175 -4.96 1.89 12.64
CA GLY A 175 -5.60 0.74 13.26
C GLY A 175 -6.71 0.11 12.43
N THR A 176 -7.01 -1.17 12.71
CA THR A 176 -8.09 -1.93 12.06
C THR A 176 -9.45 -1.64 12.69
N ILE A 177 -10.54 -1.79 11.92
CA ILE A 177 -11.91 -1.74 12.44
C ILE A 177 -12.22 -3.00 13.25
N LYS A 178 -12.97 -2.87 14.34
CA LYS A 178 -13.57 -4.03 15.00
C LYS A 178 -14.65 -4.66 14.10
N PRO A 179 -14.85 -5.97 14.12
CA PRO A 179 -15.88 -6.61 13.32
C PRO A 179 -17.27 -6.13 13.76
N GLY A 180 -18.16 -5.98 12.80
CA GLY A 180 -19.58 -5.88 13.07
C GLY A 180 -20.15 -7.21 13.53
N ARG A 181 -21.35 -7.24 14.10
CA ARG A 181 -21.99 -8.48 14.58
C ARG A 181 -23.45 -8.53 14.21
N LEU A 182 -23.84 -9.69 13.65
CA LEU A 182 -25.25 -10.00 13.40
C LEU A 182 -25.48 -11.47 13.72
N GLU A 183 -26.39 -11.76 14.65
CA GLU A 183 -26.79 -13.13 15.05
C GLU A 183 -25.60 -14.03 15.42
N GLY A 184 -24.62 -13.47 16.16
CA GLY A 184 -23.42 -14.21 16.58
C GLY A 184 -22.33 -14.35 15.50
N ARG A 185 -22.55 -13.86 14.28
CA ARG A 185 -21.57 -13.87 13.18
C ARG A 185 -20.81 -12.54 13.13
N ASP A 186 -19.51 -12.61 12.90
CA ASP A 186 -18.68 -11.44 12.65
C ASP A 186 -18.83 -10.99 11.20
N LEU A 187 -19.11 -9.68 11.03
CA LEU A 187 -19.29 -9.02 9.74
C LEU A 187 -18.15 -8.03 9.46
N ASN A 188 -17.94 -7.75 8.17
CA ASN A 188 -17.09 -6.67 7.68
C ASN A 188 -17.63 -6.17 6.33
N VAL A 189 -16.98 -5.17 5.72
CA VAL A 189 -17.42 -4.60 4.44
C VAL A 189 -17.53 -5.64 3.33
N VAL A 190 -16.67 -6.68 3.30
CA VAL A 190 -16.75 -7.75 2.28
C VAL A 190 -18.02 -8.58 2.46
N SER A 191 -18.49 -8.77 3.70
CA SER A 191 -19.77 -9.45 3.96
C SER A 191 -20.95 -8.73 3.29
N VAL A 192 -20.88 -7.40 3.13
CA VAL A 192 -21.91 -6.64 2.40
C VAL A 192 -21.81 -6.89 0.89
N PHE A 193 -20.59 -6.93 0.32
CA PHE A 193 -20.42 -7.28 -1.10
C PHE A 193 -20.90 -8.70 -1.41
N GLU A 194 -20.64 -9.65 -0.53
CA GLU A 194 -21.16 -11.02 -0.64
C GLU A 194 -22.69 -11.05 -0.56
N ALA A 195 -23.28 -10.27 0.36
CA ALA A 195 -24.73 -10.15 0.52
C ALA A 195 -25.41 -9.53 -0.72
N VAL A 196 -24.78 -8.57 -1.39
CA VAL A 196 -25.28 -8.05 -2.68
C VAL A 196 -25.36 -9.16 -3.74
N GLY A 197 -24.35 -10.03 -3.83
CA GLY A 197 -24.36 -11.19 -4.72
C GLY A 197 -25.47 -12.19 -4.34
N GLN A 198 -25.66 -12.48 -3.05
CA GLN A 198 -26.72 -13.36 -2.54
C GLN A 198 -28.12 -12.77 -2.82
N HIS A 199 -28.29 -11.46 -2.66
CA HIS A 199 -29.53 -10.78 -2.98
C HIS A 199 -29.85 -10.86 -4.49
N ALA A 200 -28.88 -10.60 -5.34
CA ALA A 200 -29.04 -10.74 -6.80
C ALA A 200 -29.40 -12.17 -7.22
N ALA A 201 -28.89 -13.18 -6.49
CA ALA A 201 -29.26 -14.59 -6.70
C ALA A 201 -30.60 -14.99 -6.05
N GLY A 202 -31.30 -14.06 -5.35
CA GLY A 202 -32.57 -14.32 -4.68
C GLY A 202 -32.47 -15.22 -3.43
N THR A 203 -31.28 -15.38 -2.84
CA THR A 203 -31.07 -16.22 -1.65
C THR A 203 -31.28 -15.46 -0.34
N ILE A 204 -31.23 -14.14 -0.35
CA ILE A 204 -31.64 -13.25 0.74
C ILE A 204 -32.55 -12.16 0.19
N ASP A 205 -33.37 -11.56 1.05
CA ASP A 205 -34.27 -10.46 0.73
C ASP A 205 -33.68 -9.08 1.12
N ASP A 206 -34.43 -8.00 0.83
CA ASP A 206 -34.05 -6.61 1.16
C ASP A 206 -33.89 -6.40 2.67
N GLU A 207 -34.67 -7.09 3.50
CA GLU A 207 -34.61 -6.94 4.95
C GLU A 207 -33.30 -7.51 5.50
N GLU A 208 -32.90 -8.71 5.06
CA GLU A 208 -31.66 -9.34 5.50
C GLU A 208 -30.43 -8.56 4.96
N LEU A 209 -30.45 -8.14 3.69
CA LEU A 209 -29.40 -7.27 3.14
C LEU A 209 -29.24 -6.00 3.98
N GLY A 210 -30.35 -5.33 4.31
CA GLY A 210 -30.34 -4.12 5.15
C GLY A 210 -29.85 -4.37 6.59
N LYS A 211 -30.08 -5.58 7.17
CA LYS A 211 -29.49 -5.95 8.48
C LYS A 211 -27.96 -6.08 8.39
N ILE A 212 -27.46 -6.74 7.36
CA ILE A 212 -26.02 -6.91 7.13
C ILE A 212 -25.35 -5.55 6.94
N GLU A 213 -25.89 -4.69 6.07
CA GLU A 213 -25.39 -3.34 5.80
C GLU A 213 -25.24 -2.51 7.06
N ARG A 214 -26.29 -2.45 7.90
CA ARG A 214 -26.29 -1.64 9.13
C ARG A 214 -25.31 -2.11 10.19
N ASN A 215 -24.90 -3.38 10.16
CA ASN A 215 -24.07 -3.97 11.20
C ASN A 215 -22.61 -4.26 10.78
N ALA A 216 -22.27 -4.11 9.49
CA ALA A 216 -20.97 -4.54 8.98
C ALA A 216 -19.78 -3.67 9.40
N CYS A 217 -20.00 -2.34 9.54
CA CYS A 217 -18.94 -1.37 9.81
C CYS A 217 -19.30 -0.53 11.06
N PRO A 218 -18.98 -1.00 12.29
CA PRO A 218 -19.50 -0.43 13.53
C PRO A 218 -18.78 0.83 14.02
N GLY A 219 -17.71 1.31 13.35
CA GLY A 219 -16.97 2.49 13.82
C GLY A 219 -15.69 2.79 13.05
N PRO A 220 -14.75 3.54 13.66
CA PRO A 220 -13.46 3.87 13.06
C PRO A 220 -12.57 2.65 12.85
N GLY A 221 -11.71 2.74 11.84
CA GLY A 221 -10.65 1.80 11.53
C GLY A 221 -10.66 1.33 10.08
N SER A 222 -9.54 0.82 9.64
CA SER A 222 -9.38 0.23 8.31
C SER A 222 -10.03 -1.15 8.26
N CYS A 223 -10.28 -1.66 7.05
CA CYS A 223 -10.95 -2.95 6.84
C CYS A 223 -10.49 -4.06 7.80
N GLY A 224 -11.42 -4.85 8.34
CA GLY A 224 -11.12 -5.84 9.40
C GLY A 224 -10.39 -7.11 8.95
N GLY A 225 -10.39 -7.44 7.64
CA GLY A 225 -9.65 -8.60 7.11
C GLY A 225 -8.22 -8.26 6.68
N MET A 226 -7.44 -9.27 6.28
CA MET A 226 -6.09 -9.10 5.72
C MET A 226 -6.17 -8.63 4.26
N TYR A 227 -6.84 -7.49 4.07
CA TYR A 227 -6.94 -6.76 2.81
C TYR A 227 -5.76 -5.79 2.67
N THR A 228 -5.79 -4.89 1.69
CA THR A 228 -4.63 -4.07 1.37
C THR A 228 -4.11 -3.23 2.54
N ALA A 229 -4.99 -2.57 3.31
CA ALA A 229 -4.59 -1.75 4.45
C ALA A 229 -3.81 -2.55 5.51
N ASN A 230 -4.37 -3.66 6.00
CA ASN A 230 -3.71 -4.50 7.00
C ASN A 230 -2.48 -5.23 6.43
N THR A 231 -2.47 -5.57 5.15
CA THR A 231 -1.29 -6.13 4.48
C THR A 231 -0.13 -5.14 4.47
N MET A 232 -0.40 -3.88 4.07
CA MET A 232 0.66 -2.88 3.99
C MET A 232 1.15 -2.45 5.37
N SER A 233 0.25 -2.32 6.37
CA SER A 233 0.68 -2.04 7.74
C SER A 233 1.57 -3.15 8.30
N SER A 234 1.21 -4.42 8.06
CA SER A 234 2.03 -5.58 8.47
C SER A 234 3.38 -5.60 7.74
N ALA A 235 3.42 -5.26 6.46
CA ALA A 235 4.65 -5.15 5.68
C ALA A 235 5.57 -4.03 6.20
N ILE A 236 5.01 -2.87 6.58
CA ILE A 236 5.77 -1.73 7.13
C ILE A 236 6.36 -2.08 8.51
N GLU A 237 5.61 -2.80 9.34
CA GLU A 237 6.12 -3.32 10.62
C GLU A 237 7.27 -4.33 10.39
N ALA A 238 7.08 -5.26 9.46
CA ALA A 238 8.11 -6.25 9.12
C ALA A 238 9.38 -5.63 8.52
N MET A 239 9.23 -4.52 7.79
CA MET A 239 10.32 -3.72 7.24
C MET A 239 11.08 -2.94 8.33
N GLY A 240 10.52 -2.78 9.53
CA GLY A 240 11.11 -2.04 10.64
C GLY A 240 10.79 -0.55 10.68
N MET A 241 9.80 -0.06 9.91
CA MET A 241 9.44 1.36 9.81
C MET A 241 8.26 1.78 10.71
N SER A 242 7.69 0.86 11.48
CA SER A 242 6.72 1.10 12.55
C SER A 242 7.06 0.28 13.80
N LEU A 243 6.44 0.61 14.93
CA LEU A 243 6.67 -0.13 16.18
C LEU A 243 6.17 -1.57 16.07
N PRO A 244 6.85 -2.55 16.70
CA PRO A 244 6.33 -3.90 16.85
C PRO A 244 4.93 -3.91 17.48
N HIS A 245 4.07 -4.82 17.05
CA HIS A 245 2.65 -4.97 17.42
C HIS A 245 1.72 -3.83 16.96
N SER A 246 2.23 -2.72 16.41
CA SER A 246 1.41 -1.53 16.12
C SER A 246 0.50 -1.68 14.91
N SER A 247 0.78 -2.60 13.99
CA SER A 247 0.06 -2.74 12.72
C SER A 247 -1.23 -3.56 12.81
N THR A 248 -1.52 -4.20 13.94
CA THR A 248 -2.70 -5.06 14.09
C THR A 248 -3.69 -4.60 15.15
N MET A 249 -3.37 -3.54 15.90
CA MET A 249 -4.23 -2.92 16.92
C MET A 249 -5.53 -2.39 16.32
N ALA A 250 -6.62 -2.48 17.07
CA ALA A 250 -7.86 -1.83 16.67
C ALA A 250 -7.79 -0.32 16.84
N ALA A 251 -8.38 0.43 15.91
CA ALA A 251 -8.32 1.89 15.86
C ALA A 251 -8.90 2.60 17.11
N VAL A 252 -9.82 1.93 17.80
CA VAL A 252 -10.55 2.48 18.96
C VAL A 252 -9.99 2.05 20.31
N ASP A 253 -8.96 1.19 20.33
CA ASP A 253 -8.37 0.70 21.57
C ASP A 253 -7.31 1.68 22.08
N GLU A 254 -7.25 1.83 23.43
CA GLU A 254 -6.34 2.77 24.10
C GLU A 254 -4.88 2.50 23.77
N GLU A 255 -4.50 1.22 23.66
CA GLU A 255 -3.16 0.81 23.25
C GLU A 255 -2.72 1.41 21.90
N LYS A 256 -3.67 1.71 21.00
CA LYS A 256 -3.39 2.37 19.73
C LYS A 256 -2.99 3.83 19.91
N ALA A 257 -3.67 4.54 20.82
CA ALA A 257 -3.31 5.91 21.18
C ALA A 257 -1.95 5.97 21.87
N ASP A 258 -1.68 5.02 22.77
CA ASP A 258 -0.38 4.90 23.45
C ASP A 258 0.73 4.57 22.45
N SER A 259 0.49 3.68 21.49
CA SER A 259 1.42 3.39 20.39
C SER A 259 1.77 4.63 19.57
N ALA A 260 0.82 5.55 19.33
CA ALA A 260 1.09 6.82 18.65
C ALA A 260 2.04 7.71 19.46
N ALA A 261 1.85 7.80 20.78
CA ALA A 261 2.73 8.56 21.66
C ALA A 261 4.15 7.95 21.73
N VAL A 262 4.25 6.62 21.87
CA VAL A 262 5.55 5.92 21.86
C VAL A 262 6.28 6.13 20.53
N SER A 263 5.56 6.07 19.41
CA SER A 263 6.12 6.33 18.07
C SER A 263 6.74 7.72 17.95
N ALA A 264 6.13 8.72 18.59
CA ALA A 264 6.66 10.09 18.64
C ALA A 264 8.00 10.15 19.41
N GLY A 265 8.10 9.48 20.55
CA GLY A 265 9.36 9.37 21.31
C GLY A 265 10.47 8.69 20.52
N VAL A 266 10.14 7.54 19.89
CA VAL A 266 11.08 6.81 19.01
C VAL A 266 11.54 7.68 17.82
N LEU A 267 10.67 8.51 17.27
CA LEU A 267 11.08 9.44 16.21
C LEU A 267 12.11 10.45 16.69
N VAL A 268 11.96 10.99 17.91
CA VAL A 268 12.95 11.91 18.50
C VAL A 268 14.29 11.19 18.71
N ASP A 269 14.27 9.92 19.15
CA ASP A 269 15.47 9.09 19.23
C ASP A 269 16.12 8.86 17.84
N CYS A 270 15.30 8.66 16.78
CA CYS A 270 15.82 8.58 15.42
C CYS A 270 16.50 9.89 14.97
N VAL A 271 15.94 11.05 15.36
CA VAL A 271 16.56 12.35 15.07
C VAL A 271 17.92 12.48 15.73
N HIS A 272 18.01 12.16 17.03
CA HIS A 272 19.26 12.24 17.78
C HIS A 272 20.31 11.24 17.27
N ALA A 273 19.90 10.03 16.94
CA ALA A 273 20.76 8.99 16.40
C ALA A 273 21.09 9.16 14.91
N GLN A 274 20.48 10.13 14.23
CA GLN A 274 20.55 10.30 12.75
C GLN A 274 20.21 9.00 12.01
N ARG A 275 19.20 8.26 12.48
CA ARG A 275 18.74 7.01 11.88
C ARG A 275 17.84 7.33 10.70
N LEU A 276 18.30 7.00 9.49
CA LEU A 276 17.66 7.38 8.25
C LEU A 276 16.83 6.22 7.65
N PRO A 277 15.69 6.49 7.01
CA PRO A 277 14.82 5.47 6.43
C PRO A 277 15.52 4.52 5.44
N ARG A 278 16.42 5.00 4.58
CA ARG A 278 17.11 4.14 3.60
C ARG A 278 18.12 3.20 4.23
N GLU A 279 18.56 3.44 5.47
CA GLU A 279 19.38 2.50 6.25
C GLU A 279 18.54 1.34 6.79
N ILE A 280 17.24 1.55 6.98
CA ILE A 280 16.27 0.54 7.43
C ILE A 280 15.63 -0.15 6.23
N MET A 281 15.20 0.61 5.21
CA MET A 281 14.51 0.10 4.03
C MET A 281 15.47 -0.54 3.02
N THR A 282 16.28 -1.47 3.53
CA THR A 282 17.23 -2.24 2.72
C THR A 282 16.52 -3.32 1.91
N ARG A 283 17.23 -3.94 0.94
CA ARG A 283 16.71 -5.09 0.20
C ARG A 283 16.23 -6.21 1.14
N ASP A 284 17.01 -6.55 2.15
CA ASP A 284 16.65 -7.60 3.10
C ASP A 284 15.43 -7.25 3.93
N ALA A 285 15.27 -5.99 4.34
CA ALA A 285 14.08 -5.51 5.03
C ALA A 285 12.82 -5.58 4.14
N LEU A 286 12.96 -5.27 2.86
CA LEU A 286 11.88 -5.43 1.87
C LEU A 286 11.53 -6.90 1.65
N LEU A 287 12.51 -7.80 1.61
CA LEU A 287 12.28 -9.26 1.54
C LEU A 287 11.60 -9.78 2.81
N ASN A 288 11.94 -9.26 3.99
CA ASN A 288 11.21 -9.54 5.23
C ASN A 288 9.74 -9.12 5.14
N ALA A 289 9.48 -7.94 4.58
CA ALA A 289 8.10 -7.48 4.33
C ALA A 289 7.35 -8.43 3.37
N VAL A 290 7.97 -8.85 2.27
CA VAL A 290 7.40 -9.85 1.34
C VAL A 290 7.12 -11.18 2.06
N ALA A 291 8.05 -11.66 2.92
CA ALA A 291 7.88 -12.90 3.67
C ALA A 291 6.67 -12.83 4.61
N VAL A 292 6.50 -11.73 5.32
CA VAL A 292 5.32 -11.53 6.20
C VAL A 292 4.05 -11.46 5.36
N VAL A 293 4.02 -10.74 4.23
CA VAL A 293 2.86 -10.70 3.31
C VAL A 293 2.46 -12.11 2.88
N MET A 294 3.43 -12.96 2.53
CA MET A 294 3.17 -14.36 2.17
C MET A 294 2.61 -15.17 3.35
N ALA A 295 3.18 -15.02 4.53
CA ALA A 295 2.80 -15.78 5.71
C ALA A 295 1.38 -15.43 6.22
N VAL A 296 0.97 -14.17 6.12
CA VAL A 296 -0.35 -13.71 6.59
C VAL A 296 -1.46 -13.86 5.55
N GLY A 297 -1.16 -14.29 4.33
CA GLY A 297 -2.16 -14.38 3.26
C GLY A 297 -2.61 -13.01 2.72
N GLY A 298 -1.68 -12.06 2.57
CA GLY A 298 -1.95 -10.66 2.25
C GLY A 298 -2.52 -10.40 0.85
N SER A 299 -2.72 -9.13 0.53
CA SER A 299 -3.29 -8.65 -0.73
C SER A 299 -2.27 -8.70 -1.88
N THR A 300 -2.76 -8.98 -3.11
CA THR A 300 -2.00 -8.84 -4.36
C THR A 300 -1.43 -7.43 -4.56
N ASN A 301 -2.06 -6.41 -3.97
CA ASN A 301 -1.59 -5.02 -4.02
C ASN A 301 -0.17 -4.84 -3.44
N ALA A 302 0.30 -5.75 -2.58
CA ALA A 302 1.67 -5.73 -2.09
C ALA A 302 2.70 -5.88 -3.24
N VAL A 303 2.36 -6.65 -4.29
CA VAL A 303 3.22 -6.81 -5.49
C VAL A 303 3.31 -5.54 -6.33
N LEU A 304 2.42 -4.57 -6.10
CA LEU A 304 2.47 -3.24 -6.71
C LEU A 304 3.15 -2.23 -5.78
N HIS A 305 2.80 -2.26 -4.48
CA HIS A 305 3.21 -1.21 -3.55
C HIS A 305 4.63 -1.40 -3.02
N LEU A 306 5.07 -2.62 -2.75
CA LEU A 306 6.44 -2.87 -2.27
C LEU A 306 7.50 -2.53 -3.34
N PRO A 307 7.35 -2.87 -4.64
CA PRO A 307 8.24 -2.35 -5.69
C PRO A 307 8.27 -0.82 -5.79
N ALA A 308 7.11 -0.15 -5.62
CA ALA A 308 7.06 1.33 -5.62
C ALA A 308 7.83 1.94 -4.42
N ILE A 309 7.71 1.34 -3.24
CA ILE A 309 8.47 1.75 -2.05
C ILE A 309 9.97 1.46 -2.25
N ALA A 310 10.31 0.30 -2.79
CA ALA A 310 11.69 -0.08 -3.10
C ALA A 310 12.33 0.90 -4.08
N HIS A 311 11.62 1.25 -5.17
CA HIS A 311 12.04 2.27 -6.12
C HIS A 311 12.36 3.60 -5.42
N ALA A 312 11.45 4.10 -4.58
CA ALA A 312 11.64 5.33 -3.82
C ALA A 312 12.84 5.27 -2.85
N ALA A 313 13.16 4.09 -2.33
CA ALA A 313 14.32 3.84 -1.47
C ALA A 313 15.63 3.66 -2.27
N GLY A 314 15.57 3.54 -3.59
CA GLY A 314 16.72 3.22 -4.45
C GLY A 314 17.16 1.76 -4.35
N VAL A 315 16.21 0.86 -4.04
CA VAL A 315 16.44 -0.58 -3.89
C VAL A 315 15.71 -1.33 -5.02
N GLU A 316 16.38 -2.29 -5.62
CA GLU A 316 15.74 -3.18 -6.59
C GLU A 316 14.93 -4.27 -5.88
N LEU A 317 13.65 -4.38 -6.23
CA LEU A 317 12.74 -5.45 -5.80
C LEU A 317 11.90 -5.90 -7.00
N THR A 318 12.06 -7.14 -7.43
CA THR A 318 11.50 -7.67 -8.66
C THR A 318 10.39 -8.70 -8.40
N LEU A 319 9.64 -9.09 -9.44
CA LEU A 319 8.65 -10.16 -9.34
C LEU A 319 9.30 -11.52 -8.99
N GLU A 320 10.54 -11.75 -9.42
CA GLU A 320 11.35 -12.94 -9.10
C GLU A 320 11.61 -13.06 -7.59
N ASP A 321 11.75 -11.94 -6.91
CA ASP A 321 11.91 -11.92 -5.44
C ASP A 321 10.65 -12.43 -4.74
N PHE A 322 9.48 -12.01 -5.21
CA PHE A 322 8.21 -12.52 -4.69
C PHE A 322 8.07 -14.03 -4.93
N GLU A 323 8.47 -14.54 -6.10
CA GLU A 323 8.46 -15.97 -6.41
C GLU A 323 9.42 -16.75 -5.50
N ALA A 324 10.63 -16.23 -5.31
CA ALA A 324 11.66 -16.86 -4.48
C ALA A 324 11.22 -16.95 -2.99
N VAL A 325 10.57 -15.91 -2.49
CA VAL A 325 10.02 -15.89 -1.13
C VAL A 325 8.80 -16.79 -1.02
N ALA A 326 7.86 -16.74 -1.97
CA ALA A 326 6.65 -17.57 -1.97
C ALA A 326 6.95 -19.08 -1.98
N ALA A 327 8.05 -19.49 -2.62
CA ALA A 327 8.48 -20.88 -2.64
C ALA A 327 8.94 -21.41 -1.27
N LYS A 328 9.35 -20.52 -0.35
CA LYS A 328 9.94 -20.88 0.96
C LYS A 328 9.00 -20.60 2.14
N VAL A 329 8.08 -19.66 1.98
CA VAL A 329 7.23 -19.17 3.06
C VAL A 329 5.83 -19.76 2.94
N PRO A 330 5.37 -20.56 3.91
CA PRO A 330 4.00 -21.05 3.95
C PRO A 330 3.02 -19.95 4.35
N VAL A 331 1.73 -20.10 4.02
CA VAL A 331 0.67 -19.29 4.61
C VAL A 331 0.36 -19.83 6.00
N LEU A 332 0.63 -19.04 7.03
CA LEU A 332 0.49 -19.43 8.44
C LEU A 332 -0.83 -18.97 9.05
N CYS A 333 -1.43 -17.90 8.54
CA CYS A 333 -2.57 -17.26 9.18
C CYS A 333 -3.89 -17.61 8.51
N ASP A 334 -4.89 -17.96 9.34
CA ASP A 334 -6.27 -18.28 8.91
C ASP A 334 -7.13 -17.01 8.87
N LEU A 335 -6.72 -16.03 8.04
CA LEU A 335 -7.32 -14.70 7.99
C LEU A 335 -8.22 -14.51 6.77
N LYS A 336 -9.33 -13.78 6.95
CA LYS A 336 -10.17 -13.31 5.83
C LYS A 336 -9.33 -12.50 4.82
N PRO A 337 -9.57 -12.63 3.51
CA PRO A 337 -10.75 -13.25 2.86
C PRO A 337 -10.67 -14.78 2.70
N SER A 338 -9.49 -15.39 2.73
CA SER A 338 -9.32 -16.83 2.44
C SER A 338 -9.50 -17.72 3.68
N GLY A 339 -9.61 -17.13 4.84
CA GLY A 339 -9.74 -17.81 6.13
C GLY A 339 -10.93 -17.29 6.96
N ARG A 340 -10.93 -17.63 8.25
CA ARG A 340 -12.05 -17.43 9.17
C ARG A 340 -11.99 -16.13 9.96
N PHE A 341 -10.79 -15.72 10.38
CA PHE A 341 -10.56 -14.70 11.40
C PHE A 341 -10.30 -13.32 10.81
N VAL A 342 -10.41 -12.30 11.65
CA VAL A 342 -10.12 -10.89 11.31
C VAL A 342 -8.86 -10.40 12.01
N THR A 343 -8.40 -9.20 11.66
CA THR A 343 -7.11 -8.65 12.15
C THR A 343 -7.07 -8.45 13.66
N VAL A 344 -8.19 -8.14 14.32
CA VAL A 344 -8.22 -8.06 15.80
C VAL A 344 -8.00 -9.42 16.47
N ASP A 345 -8.40 -10.51 15.84
CA ASP A 345 -8.11 -11.86 16.33
C ASP A 345 -6.64 -12.19 16.12
N PHE A 346 -6.08 -11.76 14.98
CA PHE A 346 -4.66 -11.87 14.68
C PHE A 346 -3.80 -11.11 15.71
N HIS A 347 -4.23 -9.90 16.09
CA HIS A 347 -3.55 -9.14 17.14
C HIS A 347 -3.49 -9.91 18.47
N ARG A 348 -4.63 -10.47 18.91
CA ARG A 348 -4.73 -11.27 20.14
C ARG A 348 -3.87 -12.54 20.10
N ALA A 349 -3.69 -13.12 18.92
CA ALA A 349 -2.85 -14.30 18.70
C ALA A 349 -1.34 -13.99 18.64
N GLY A 350 -0.94 -12.72 18.85
CA GLY A 350 0.46 -12.28 18.84
C GLY A 350 0.86 -11.42 17.64
N GLY A 351 -0.02 -11.28 16.64
CA GLY A 351 0.13 -10.35 15.52
C GLY A 351 1.35 -10.61 14.64
N VAL A 352 1.83 -9.56 13.99
CA VAL A 352 2.98 -9.60 13.08
C VAL A 352 4.26 -10.08 13.77
N PRO A 353 4.60 -9.66 14.99
CA PRO A 353 5.81 -10.13 15.65
C PRO A 353 5.84 -11.63 15.91
N GLN A 354 4.69 -12.26 16.21
CA GLN A 354 4.62 -13.72 16.35
C GLN A 354 4.95 -14.42 15.02
N VAL A 355 4.39 -13.93 13.91
CA VAL A 355 4.69 -14.45 12.56
C VAL A 355 6.15 -14.24 12.21
N MET A 356 6.69 -13.04 12.43
CA MET A 356 8.10 -12.72 12.17
C MET A 356 9.04 -13.63 12.99
N LYS A 357 8.71 -13.91 14.25
CA LYS A 357 9.50 -14.83 15.08
C LYS A 357 9.53 -16.25 14.53
N MET A 358 8.40 -16.74 14.04
CA MET A 358 8.32 -18.06 13.39
C MET A 358 9.14 -18.08 12.08
N LEU A 359 9.05 -17.04 11.26
CA LEU A 359 9.83 -16.92 10.02
C LEU A 359 11.34 -16.85 10.31
N LEU A 360 11.74 -16.09 11.34
CA LEU A 360 13.14 -16.00 11.77
C LEU A 360 13.66 -17.35 12.26
N ALA A 361 12.89 -18.07 13.09
CA ALA A 361 13.27 -19.37 13.62
C ALA A 361 13.43 -20.44 12.53
N ASN A 362 12.76 -20.27 11.37
CA ASN A 362 12.84 -21.17 10.23
C ASN A 362 13.76 -20.65 9.11
N GLY A 363 14.55 -19.60 9.37
CA GLY A 363 15.60 -19.12 8.46
C GLY A 363 15.10 -18.48 7.17
N VAL A 364 13.86 -17.97 7.16
CA VAL A 364 13.26 -17.29 5.98
C VAL A 364 13.05 -15.79 6.19
N LEU A 365 13.50 -15.26 7.32
CA LEU A 365 13.51 -13.84 7.63
C LEU A 365 14.92 -13.44 8.08
N ASN A 366 15.42 -12.30 7.60
CA ASN A 366 16.72 -11.76 8.01
C ASN A 366 16.58 -10.98 9.32
N GLY A 367 17.21 -11.50 10.39
CA GLY A 367 17.17 -10.93 11.72
C GLY A 367 18.09 -9.73 11.93
N ASP A 368 19.08 -9.51 11.06
CA ASP A 368 20.09 -8.45 11.20
C ASP A 368 19.60 -7.08 10.70
N CYS A 369 18.43 -7.04 10.05
CA CYS A 369 17.83 -5.79 9.58
C CYS A 369 17.57 -4.85 10.76
N MET A 370 17.99 -3.59 10.60
CA MET A 370 17.77 -2.53 11.59
C MET A 370 16.30 -2.06 11.57
N THR A 371 15.80 -1.59 12.71
CA THR A 371 14.47 -0.99 12.85
C THR A 371 14.53 0.45 13.34
N ILE A 372 13.39 1.18 13.29
CA ILE A 372 13.28 2.52 13.86
C ILE A 372 13.64 2.60 15.35
N THR A 373 13.49 1.51 16.10
CA THR A 373 13.79 1.48 17.53
C THR A 373 15.30 1.44 17.83
N GLY A 374 16.14 1.25 16.82
CA GLY A 374 17.58 1.08 16.97
C GLY A 374 17.99 -0.34 17.37
N GLN A 375 17.05 -1.24 17.41
CA GLN A 375 17.28 -2.68 17.57
C GLN A 375 17.22 -3.35 16.20
N THR A 376 17.93 -4.46 16.06
CA THR A 376 17.73 -5.37 14.94
C THR A 376 16.37 -6.09 15.07
N VAL A 377 15.90 -6.66 13.97
CA VAL A 377 14.69 -7.49 13.97
C VAL A 377 14.84 -8.66 14.97
N ALA A 378 15.99 -9.33 15.00
CA ALA A 378 16.23 -10.44 15.93
C ALA A 378 16.16 -10.00 17.41
N GLU A 379 16.73 -8.84 17.73
CA GLU A 379 16.67 -8.26 19.09
C GLU A 379 15.25 -7.87 19.49
N SER A 380 14.51 -7.23 18.59
CA SER A 380 13.10 -6.83 18.83
C SER A 380 12.18 -8.04 19.06
N LEU A 381 12.52 -9.21 18.52
CA LEU A 381 11.77 -10.46 18.62
C LEU A 381 12.30 -11.41 19.73
N ALA A 382 13.31 -10.99 20.51
CA ALA A 382 13.98 -11.88 21.49
C ALA A 382 13.02 -12.45 22.54
N GLY A 383 12.04 -11.66 23.00
CA GLY A 383 11.06 -12.05 24.02
C GLY A 383 9.86 -12.85 23.49
N ILE A 384 9.75 -13.06 22.18
CA ILE A 384 8.60 -13.71 21.55
C ILE A 384 8.89 -15.20 21.37
N PRO A 385 7.96 -16.12 21.74
CA PRO A 385 8.11 -17.55 21.50
C PRO A 385 8.18 -17.88 20.00
N SER A 386 8.96 -18.90 19.63
CA SER A 386 9.06 -19.36 18.23
C SER A 386 7.85 -20.21 17.76
N VAL A 387 6.97 -20.56 18.69
CA VAL A 387 5.74 -21.32 18.45
C VAL A 387 4.57 -20.47 18.91
N PRO A 388 3.48 -20.40 18.13
CA PRO A 388 2.30 -19.63 18.52
C PRO A 388 1.62 -20.29 19.73
N PRO A 389 0.79 -19.55 20.51
CA PRO A 389 0.03 -20.11 21.62
C PRO A 389 -0.89 -21.25 21.17
N ASP A 390 -1.03 -22.29 21.98
CA ASP A 390 -1.82 -23.51 21.66
C ASP A 390 -3.35 -23.31 21.76
N ASP A 391 -3.79 -22.22 22.40
CA ASP A 391 -5.21 -21.93 22.69
C ASP A 391 -5.88 -21.08 21.59
N GLN A 392 -5.26 -20.96 20.42
CA GLN A 392 -5.76 -20.19 19.29
C GLN A 392 -5.54 -20.93 17.95
N ASP A 393 -6.37 -20.60 16.96
CA ASP A 393 -6.36 -21.18 15.62
C ASP A 393 -6.00 -20.15 14.52
N VAL A 394 -5.73 -18.91 14.89
CA VAL A 394 -5.52 -17.80 13.96
C VAL A 394 -4.16 -17.91 13.27
N ILE A 395 -3.11 -18.17 14.06
CA ILE A 395 -1.75 -18.41 13.59
C ILE A 395 -1.46 -19.90 13.72
N ARG A 396 -1.30 -20.58 12.61
CA ARG A 396 -0.96 -22.01 12.55
C ARG A 396 0.52 -22.22 12.82
N SER A 397 0.86 -23.41 13.33
CA SER A 397 2.26 -23.80 13.48
C SER A 397 2.94 -23.96 12.11
N TRP A 398 4.27 -23.86 12.10
CA TRP A 398 5.06 -24.06 10.87
C TRP A 398 4.84 -25.42 10.21
N ASP A 399 4.69 -26.48 11.03
CA ASP A 399 4.50 -27.85 10.54
C ASP A 399 3.06 -28.14 10.07
N ASN A 400 2.09 -27.28 10.43
CA ASN A 400 0.70 -27.40 10.03
C ASN A 400 0.14 -26.08 9.48
N PRO A 401 0.71 -25.52 8.42
CA PRO A 401 0.28 -24.24 7.85
C PRO A 401 -1.08 -24.36 7.15
N MET A 402 -1.73 -23.22 6.89
CA MET A 402 -2.91 -23.14 6.02
C MET A 402 -2.61 -23.65 4.61
N TYR A 403 -1.49 -23.20 4.05
CA TYR A 403 -0.96 -23.62 2.74
C TYR A 403 0.56 -23.74 2.82
N LYS A 404 1.12 -24.77 2.19
CA LYS A 404 2.57 -25.07 2.27
C LYS A 404 3.48 -24.08 1.56
N GLN A 405 2.93 -23.25 0.68
CA GLN A 405 3.64 -22.21 -0.08
C GLN A 405 2.87 -20.90 -0.03
N GLY A 406 3.56 -19.80 -0.33
CA GLY A 406 2.95 -18.49 -0.42
C GLY A 406 1.78 -18.46 -1.40
N HIS A 407 0.82 -17.60 -1.11
CA HIS A 407 -0.46 -17.55 -1.82
C HIS A 407 -0.46 -16.64 -3.05
N LEU A 408 0.58 -15.82 -3.24
CA LEU A 408 0.76 -14.99 -4.43
C LEU A 408 1.65 -15.71 -5.42
N SER A 409 1.12 -15.96 -6.61
CA SER A 409 1.83 -16.59 -7.71
C SER A 409 2.05 -15.60 -8.84
N ILE A 410 3.27 -15.49 -9.32
CA ILE A 410 3.59 -14.76 -10.53
C ILE A 410 3.45 -15.73 -11.71
N LEU A 411 2.63 -15.37 -12.69
CA LEU A 411 2.47 -16.16 -13.91
C LEU A 411 3.12 -15.40 -15.07
N ARG A 412 3.61 -16.17 -16.04
CA ARG A 412 4.21 -15.66 -17.30
C ARG A 412 3.69 -16.45 -18.48
N GLY A 413 3.89 -15.91 -19.66
CA GLY A 413 3.50 -16.54 -20.93
C GLY A 413 3.35 -15.49 -22.02
N ASN A 414 2.83 -15.91 -23.16
CA ASN A 414 2.64 -14.99 -24.30
C ASN A 414 1.60 -13.88 -24.03
N LEU A 415 0.68 -14.08 -23.06
CA LEU A 415 -0.24 -13.04 -22.61
C LEU A 415 0.37 -12.08 -21.56
N ALA A 416 1.42 -12.49 -20.88
CA ALA A 416 2.03 -11.71 -19.79
C ALA A 416 3.55 -11.89 -19.80
N THR A 417 4.21 -11.36 -20.82
CA THR A 417 5.68 -11.48 -20.97
C THR A 417 6.45 -10.76 -19.88
N GLY A 418 5.90 -9.67 -19.34
CA GLY A 418 6.42 -8.94 -18.18
C GLY A 418 5.89 -9.44 -16.83
N GLY A 419 5.11 -10.53 -16.83
CA GLY A 419 4.50 -11.13 -15.66
C GLY A 419 3.10 -10.61 -15.34
N CYS A 420 2.42 -11.34 -14.46
CA CYS A 420 1.12 -11.02 -13.87
C CYS A 420 0.99 -11.70 -12.51
N VAL A 421 -0.03 -11.35 -11.74
CA VAL A 421 -0.20 -11.81 -10.35
C VAL A 421 -1.52 -12.54 -10.19
N ALA A 422 -1.47 -13.73 -9.60
CA ALA A 422 -2.64 -14.49 -9.17
C ALA A 422 -2.61 -14.73 -7.65
N LYS A 423 -3.78 -14.68 -7.01
CA LYS A 423 -3.96 -15.14 -5.63
C LYS A 423 -4.47 -16.57 -5.65
N THR A 424 -3.66 -17.50 -5.16
CA THR A 424 -3.94 -18.94 -5.27
C THR A 424 -4.44 -19.60 -3.99
N SER A 425 -4.54 -18.84 -2.88
CA SER A 425 -5.07 -19.35 -1.62
C SER A 425 -6.56 -19.68 -1.73
N GLY A 426 -6.94 -20.88 -1.33
CA GLY A 426 -8.34 -21.33 -1.34
C GLY A 426 -8.92 -21.66 -2.71
N VAL A 427 -8.20 -21.46 -3.80
CA VAL A 427 -8.65 -21.79 -5.16
C VAL A 427 -8.63 -23.29 -5.36
N LYS A 428 -9.80 -23.88 -5.65
CA LYS A 428 -9.94 -25.34 -5.84
C LYS A 428 -9.47 -25.79 -7.22
N ASN A 429 -9.87 -25.07 -8.26
CA ASN A 429 -9.44 -25.36 -9.63
C ASN A 429 -8.27 -24.45 -10.00
N ARG A 430 -7.06 -25.01 -10.03
CA ARG A 430 -5.82 -24.28 -10.24
C ARG A 430 -5.39 -24.18 -11.71
N CYS A 431 -6.15 -24.81 -12.61
CA CYS A 431 -5.96 -24.70 -14.06
C CYS A 431 -7.31 -24.53 -14.74
N ILE A 432 -7.55 -23.38 -15.39
CA ILE A 432 -8.73 -23.10 -16.19
C ILE A 432 -8.29 -22.90 -17.64
N LYS A 433 -8.90 -23.67 -18.54
CA LYS A 433 -8.72 -23.53 -19.99
C LYS A 433 -10.09 -23.36 -20.65
N GLY A 434 -10.27 -22.27 -21.39
CA GLY A 434 -11.55 -21.99 -22.01
C GLY A 434 -11.50 -20.88 -23.04
N PRO A 435 -12.65 -20.66 -23.73
CA PRO A 435 -12.79 -19.58 -24.67
C PRO A 435 -12.79 -18.22 -23.96
N ALA A 436 -12.10 -17.25 -24.57
CA ALA A 436 -12.07 -15.89 -24.07
C ALA A 436 -13.42 -15.18 -24.29
N LYS A 437 -13.86 -14.44 -23.29
CA LYS A 437 -14.89 -13.39 -23.40
C LYS A 437 -14.23 -12.05 -23.08
N VAL A 438 -14.14 -11.19 -24.07
CA VAL A 438 -13.33 -9.96 -24.03
C VAL A 438 -14.19 -8.74 -23.76
N PHE A 439 -13.76 -7.93 -22.80
CA PHE A 439 -14.40 -6.69 -22.38
C PHE A 439 -13.36 -5.57 -22.28
N ASP A 440 -13.72 -4.37 -22.75
CA ASP A 440 -12.84 -3.20 -22.71
C ASP A 440 -13.04 -2.31 -21.48
N CYS A 441 -13.88 -2.74 -20.53
CA CYS A 441 -14.10 -2.11 -19.22
C CYS A 441 -14.74 -3.08 -18.22
N GLU A 442 -14.69 -2.72 -16.94
CA GLU A 442 -15.30 -3.48 -15.84
C GLU A 442 -16.81 -3.59 -15.98
N GLU A 443 -17.48 -2.50 -16.37
CA GLU A 443 -18.94 -2.37 -16.42
C GLU A 443 -19.57 -3.36 -17.42
N ASP A 444 -18.98 -3.49 -18.61
CA ASP A 444 -19.46 -4.42 -19.63
C ASP A 444 -19.33 -5.87 -19.19
N SER A 445 -18.21 -6.19 -18.49
CA SER A 445 -18.00 -7.54 -17.94
C SER A 445 -19.00 -7.87 -16.85
N LEU A 446 -19.28 -6.92 -15.96
CA LEU A 446 -20.27 -7.09 -14.90
C LEU A 446 -21.68 -7.30 -15.49
N HIS A 447 -22.04 -6.50 -16.50
CA HIS A 447 -23.31 -6.65 -17.18
C HIS A 447 -23.48 -8.05 -17.80
N ALA A 448 -22.46 -8.54 -18.51
CA ALA A 448 -22.46 -9.87 -19.13
C ALA A 448 -22.60 -11.01 -18.08
N ILE A 449 -21.95 -10.87 -16.91
CA ILE A 449 -22.08 -11.85 -15.82
C ILE A 449 -23.52 -11.85 -15.28
N LEU A 450 -24.07 -10.69 -14.98
CA LEU A 450 -25.42 -10.54 -14.41
C LEU A 450 -26.52 -10.92 -15.39
N SER A 451 -26.31 -10.78 -16.72
CA SER A 451 -27.24 -11.20 -17.77
C SER A 451 -27.20 -12.71 -18.06
N GLY A 452 -26.25 -13.46 -17.43
CA GLY A 452 -26.11 -14.90 -17.67
C GLY A 452 -25.37 -15.26 -18.97
N ASP A 453 -24.72 -14.28 -19.62
CA ASP A 453 -23.94 -14.51 -20.84
C ASP A 453 -22.62 -15.23 -20.58
N VAL A 454 -22.17 -15.25 -19.32
CA VAL A 454 -20.97 -15.95 -18.86
C VAL A 454 -21.35 -17.34 -18.33
N VAL A 455 -20.68 -18.36 -18.84
CA VAL A 455 -20.96 -19.76 -18.48
C VAL A 455 -19.71 -20.46 -17.94
N ALA A 456 -19.92 -21.61 -17.29
CA ALA A 456 -18.81 -22.42 -16.79
C ALA A 456 -17.82 -22.79 -17.92
N GLY A 457 -16.54 -22.60 -17.66
CA GLY A 457 -15.46 -22.84 -18.61
C GLY A 457 -15.00 -21.61 -19.38
N ASP A 458 -15.69 -20.47 -19.29
CA ASP A 458 -15.24 -19.22 -19.93
C ASP A 458 -14.00 -18.64 -19.22
N VAL A 459 -13.20 -17.89 -19.99
CA VAL A 459 -12.12 -17.03 -19.46
C VAL A 459 -12.45 -15.57 -19.82
N LEU A 460 -12.78 -14.77 -18.80
CA LEU A 460 -13.04 -13.36 -18.99
C LEU A 460 -11.72 -12.61 -19.15
N VAL A 461 -11.67 -11.72 -20.15
CA VAL A 461 -10.53 -10.84 -20.41
C VAL A 461 -11.00 -9.39 -20.30
N ILE A 462 -10.67 -8.73 -19.18
CA ILE A 462 -10.98 -7.31 -18.97
C ILE A 462 -9.71 -6.52 -19.22
N ARG A 463 -9.70 -5.70 -20.25
CA ARG A 463 -8.53 -4.97 -20.73
C ARG A 463 -8.72 -3.47 -20.74
N TYR A 464 -7.63 -2.72 -20.93
CA TYR A 464 -7.57 -1.26 -20.85
C TYR A 464 -7.93 -0.70 -19.47
N GLU A 465 -7.71 -1.48 -18.42
CA GLU A 465 -7.81 -1.09 -17.02
C GLU A 465 -6.43 -1.02 -16.33
N GLY A 466 -5.35 -1.14 -17.11
CA GLY A 466 -3.98 -0.99 -16.65
C GLY A 466 -3.59 0.45 -16.32
N PRO A 467 -2.35 0.69 -15.83
CA PRO A 467 -1.89 2.00 -15.36
C PRO A 467 -2.09 3.14 -16.35
N VAL A 468 -1.84 2.91 -17.64
CA VAL A 468 -1.95 3.91 -18.72
C VAL A 468 -3.34 3.92 -19.36
N GLY A 469 -3.89 2.75 -19.66
CA GLY A 469 -5.15 2.58 -20.39
C GLY A 469 -6.39 2.92 -19.56
N GLY A 470 -6.40 2.45 -18.32
CA GLY A 470 -7.36 2.83 -17.28
C GLY A 470 -6.66 3.62 -16.18
N PRO A 471 -6.34 4.92 -16.41
CA PRO A 471 -5.48 5.66 -15.50
C PRO A 471 -5.92 5.53 -14.04
N GLY A 472 -4.97 5.10 -13.18
CA GLY A 472 -5.25 4.74 -11.81
C GLY A 472 -5.46 3.23 -11.61
N MET A 473 -5.42 2.41 -12.68
CA MET A 473 -5.41 0.95 -12.58
C MET A 473 -6.45 0.46 -11.56
N ARG A 474 -7.74 0.72 -11.85
CA ARG A 474 -8.81 0.53 -10.85
C ARG A 474 -8.82 -0.89 -10.27
N GLU A 475 -9.20 -0.96 -9.02
CA GLU A 475 -9.36 -2.21 -8.28
C GLU A 475 -10.79 -2.71 -8.44
N MET A 476 -10.95 -3.91 -8.99
CA MET A 476 -12.24 -4.49 -9.31
C MET A 476 -12.66 -5.53 -8.26
N LEU A 477 -13.90 -5.49 -7.82
CA LEU A 477 -14.51 -6.49 -6.93
C LEU A 477 -15.87 -6.95 -7.47
N ALA A 478 -16.61 -6.08 -8.12
CA ALA A 478 -17.96 -6.36 -8.58
C ALA A 478 -18.03 -7.56 -9.56
N PRO A 479 -17.19 -7.67 -10.62
CA PRO A 479 -17.21 -8.83 -11.51
C PRO A 479 -16.90 -10.13 -10.78
N THR A 480 -15.90 -10.15 -9.89
CA THR A 480 -15.49 -11.36 -9.16
C THR A 480 -16.56 -11.81 -8.16
N SER A 481 -17.21 -10.86 -7.47
CA SER A 481 -18.34 -11.16 -6.59
C SER A 481 -19.55 -11.67 -7.36
N ALA A 482 -19.84 -11.11 -8.52
CA ALA A 482 -20.92 -11.55 -9.39
C ALA A 482 -20.68 -12.98 -9.93
N ILE A 483 -19.45 -13.33 -10.32
CA ILE A 483 -19.06 -14.70 -10.72
C ILE A 483 -19.33 -15.69 -9.58
N ILE A 484 -18.97 -15.33 -8.34
CA ILE A 484 -19.21 -16.17 -7.16
C ILE A 484 -20.71 -16.29 -6.89
N GLY A 485 -21.45 -15.17 -6.92
CA GLY A 485 -22.91 -15.14 -6.75
C GLY A 485 -23.65 -15.98 -7.78
N ALA A 486 -23.16 -16.06 -8.99
CA ALA A 486 -23.68 -16.92 -10.06
C ALA A 486 -23.29 -18.41 -9.93
N GLY A 487 -22.52 -18.79 -8.88
CA GLY A 487 -22.04 -20.16 -8.69
C GLY A 487 -20.90 -20.59 -9.63
N LEU A 488 -20.26 -19.63 -10.30
CA LEU A 488 -19.24 -19.87 -11.34
C LEU A 488 -17.80 -19.76 -10.82
N GLY A 489 -17.59 -19.47 -9.53
CA GLY A 489 -16.29 -19.14 -8.95
C GLY A 489 -15.18 -20.18 -9.11
N ASP A 490 -15.54 -21.48 -9.23
CA ASP A 490 -14.58 -22.58 -9.43
C ASP A 490 -14.41 -22.98 -10.91
N SER A 491 -15.15 -22.36 -11.84
CA SER A 491 -15.24 -22.78 -13.25
C SER A 491 -14.95 -21.70 -14.27
N VAL A 492 -14.93 -20.43 -13.86
CA VAL A 492 -14.63 -19.28 -14.73
C VAL A 492 -13.31 -18.67 -14.32
N GLY A 493 -12.42 -18.45 -15.31
CA GLY A 493 -11.18 -17.70 -15.12
C GLY A 493 -11.37 -16.22 -15.45
N LEU A 494 -10.59 -15.32 -14.83
CA LEU A 494 -10.61 -13.91 -15.15
C LEU A 494 -9.19 -13.35 -15.21
N ILE A 495 -8.86 -12.64 -16.29
CA ILE A 495 -7.58 -11.95 -16.47
C ILE A 495 -7.79 -10.46 -16.77
N THR A 496 -6.88 -9.61 -16.28
CA THR A 496 -6.92 -8.18 -16.54
C THR A 496 -5.54 -7.54 -16.44
N ASP A 497 -5.35 -6.44 -17.17
CA ASP A 497 -4.23 -5.51 -16.96
C ASP A 497 -4.46 -4.53 -15.79
N GLY A 498 -5.69 -4.50 -15.24
CA GLY A 498 -6.05 -3.80 -14.02
C GLY A 498 -5.71 -4.58 -12.74
N ARG A 499 -6.42 -4.26 -11.63
CA ARG A 499 -6.24 -4.89 -10.31
C ARG A 499 -7.52 -5.54 -9.82
N PHE A 500 -7.36 -6.44 -8.86
CA PHE A 500 -8.47 -6.98 -8.08
C PHE A 500 -8.37 -6.58 -6.62
N SER A 501 -9.53 -6.46 -5.98
CA SER A 501 -9.63 -6.22 -4.54
C SER A 501 -8.96 -7.34 -3.74
N GLY A 502 -8.37 -6.98 -2.60
CA GLY A 502 -7.87 -7.94 -1.63
C GLY A 502 -8.94 -8.92 -1.12
N GLY A 503 -10.23 -8.59 -1.26
CA GLY A 503 -11.37 -9.44 -0.94
C GLY A 503 -11.78 -10.43 -2.03
N THR A 504 -11.12 -10.43 -3.19
CA THR A 504 -11.44 -11.31 -4.32
C THR A 504 -11.10 -12.77 -4.03
N TYR A 505 -11.97 -13.68 -4.52
CA TYR A 505 -11.82 -15.13 -4.50
C TYR A 505 -12.03 -15.69 -5.91
N GLY A 506 -11.39 -16.83 -6.22
CA GLY A 506 -11.46 -17.53 -7.51
C GLY A 506 -10.16 -17.44 -8.32
N MET A 507 -10.14 -18.06 -9.52
CA MET A 507 -9.00 -18.01 -10.43
C MET A 507 -8.95 -16.65 -11.16
N VAL A 508 -8.31 -15.70 -10.51
CA VAL A 508 -8.25 -14.31 -10.94
C VAL A 508 -6.80 -13.86 -11.08
N VAL A 509 -6.46 -13.31 -12.25
CA VAL A 509 -5.12 -12.86 -12.61
C VAL A 509 -5.16 -11.38 -12.96
N GLY A 510 -4.43 -10.56 -12.22
CA GLY A 510 -4.30 -9.13 -12.46
C GLY A 510 -2.88 -8.69 -12.79
N HIS A 511 -2.72 -7.39 -12.99
CA HIS A 511 -1.41 -6.77 -13.27
C HIS A 511 -0.72 -7.35 -14.51
N VAL A 512 -1.49 -7.70 -15.56
CA VAL A 512 -0.91 -8.25 -16.80
C VAL A 512 -0.01 -7.21 -17.45
N VAL A 513 1.24 -7.57 -17.68
CA VAL A 513 2.25 -6.70 -18.30
C VAL A 513 2.84 -7.41 -19.53
N PRO A 514 2.93 -6.70 -20.67
CA PRO A 514 2.49 -5.32 -20.97
C PRO A 514 0.96 -5.17 -21.00
N GLU A 515 0.47 -4.02 -20.52
CA GLU A 515 -0.96 -3.70 -20.55
C GLU A 515 -1.51 -3.49 -21.98
N ALA A 516 -2.82 -3.59 -22.18
CA ALA A 516 -3.47 -3.45 -23.48
C ALA A 516 -3.21 -2.09 -24.15
N ALA A 517 -3.22 -0.99 -23.40
CA ALA A 517 -3.01 0.36 -23.92
C ALA A 517 -1.59 0.61 -24.47
N LEU A 518 -0.65 -0.24 -24.11
CA LEU A 518 0.73 -0.25 -24.61
C LEU A 518 0.96 -1.29 -25.71
N GLY A 519 -0.11 -1.96 -26.18
CA GLY A 519 -0.03 -2.97 -27.23
C GLY A 519 0.42 -4.35 -26.73
N GLY A 520 0.28 -4.62 -25.43
CA GLY A 520 0.49 -5.96 -24.90
C GLY A 520 -0.44 -6.98 -25.54
N THR A 521 -0.07 -8.26 -25.54
CA THR A 521 -0.84 -9.35 -26.19
C THR A 521 -2.28 -9.43 -25.69
N ILE A 522 -2.56 -8.99 -24.47
CA ILE A 522 -3.94 -8.93 -23.93
C ILE A 522 -4.86 -8.02 -24.79
N ALA A 523 -4.31 -7.00 -25.48
CA ALA A 523 -5.07 -6.15 -26.40
C ALA A 523 -5.50 -6.89 -27.67
N LEU A 524 -4.85 -8.01 -27.99
CA LEU A 524 -5.03 -8.75 -29.25
C LEU A 524 -5.96 -9.96 -29.10
N VAL A 525 -6.39 -10.26 -27.87
CA VAL A 525 -7.33 -11.36 -27.60
C VAL A 525 -8.67 -11.04 -28.22
N GLU A 526 -9.25 -12.01 -28.94
CA GLU A 526 -10.57 -11.93 -29.54
C GLU A 526 -11.54 -12.91 -28.84
N ASN A 527 -12.84 -12.63 -28.93
CA ASN A 527 -13.86 -13.53 -28.37
C ASN A 527 -13.76 -14.91 -29.00
N GLY A 528 -13.70 -15.95 -28.15
CA GLY A 528 -13.59 -17.35 -28.57
C GLY A 528 -12.15 -17.87 -28.65
N ASP A 529 -11.12 -17.03 -28.55
CA ASP A 529 -9.73 -17.48 -28.45
C ASP A 529 -9.56 -18.38 -27.22
N MET A 530 -8.85 -19.48 -27.38
CA MET A 530 -8.58 -20.37 -26.25
C MET A 530 -7.48 -19.80 -25.36
N VAL A 531 -7.78 -19.67 -24.07
CA VAL A 531 -6.85 -19.19 -23.06
C VAL A 531 -6.67 -20.22 -21.96
N THR A 532 -5.44 -20.41 -21.49
CA THR A 532 -5.14 -21.24 -20.31
C THR A 532 -4.54 -20.37 -19.22
N ILE A 533 -5.12 -20.44 -18.02
CA ILE A 533 -4.58 -19.95 -16.75
C ILE A 533 -4.16 -21.17 -15.96
N ASP A 534 -2.88 -21.37 -15.73
CA ASP A 534 -2.35 -22.50 -14.95
C ASP A 534 -1.48 -21.98 -13.80
N ALA A 535 -2.03 -22.01 -12.58
CA ALA A 535 -1.35 -21.53 -11.40
C ALA A 535 -0.23 -22.48 -10.94
N ASP A 536 -0.32 -23.77 -11.25
CA ASP A 536 0.69 -24.77 -10.85
C ASP A 536 1.89 -24.71 -11.79
N ALA A 537 1.64 -24.60 -13.11
CA ALA A 537 2.69 -24.35 -14.10
C ALA A 537 3.17 -22.90 -14.11
N ARG A 538 2.50 -22.00 -13.36
CA ARG A 538 2.75 -20.55 -13.36
C ARG A 538 2.73 -19.94 -14.76
N SER A 539 1.75 -20.35 -15.56
CA SER A 539 1.64 -19.93 -16.95
C SER A 539 0.32 -19.28 -17.28
N LEU A 540 0.38 -18.30 -18.19
CA LEU A 540 -0.77 -17.62 -18.78
C LEU A 540 -0.60 -17.64 -20.31
N THR A 541 -1.41 -18.46 -21.00
CA THR A 541 -1.18 -18.80 -22.40
C THR A 541 -2.41 -18.49 -23.25
N LEU A 542 -2.22 -17.73 -24.31
CA LEU A 542 -3.15 -17.57 -25.43
C LEU A 542 -2.79 -18.60 -26.51
N HIS A 543 -3.74 -19.45 -26.89
CA HIS A 543 -3.56 -20.48 -27.92
C HIS A 543 -3.96 -19.93 -29.31
N VAL A 544 -3.18 -18.99 -29.78
CA VAL A 544 -3.27 -18.40 -31.13
C VAL A 544 -1.88 -18.46 -31.74
N ASP A 545 -1.79 -18.78 -33.02
CA ASP A 545 -0.52 -18.89 -33.73
C ASP A 545 0.22 -17.55 -33.78
N ASP A 546 1.55 -17.57 -33.68
CA ASP A 546 2.38 -16.36 -33.67
C ASP A 546 2.13 -15.48 -34.91
N ALA A 547 1.93 -16.09 -36.08
CA ALA A 547 1.63 -15.37 -37.32
C ALA A 547 0.29 -14.59 -37.26
N GLU A 548 -0.73 -15.15 -36.58
CA GLU A 548 -2.00 -14.47 -36.35
C GLU A 548 -1.83 -13.35 -35.31
N ILE A 549 -1.05 -13.57 -34.26
CA ILE A 549 -0.74 -12.53 -33.26
C ILE A 549 -0.01 -11.36 -33.93
N GLU A 550 0.98 -11.61 -34.78
CA GLU A 550 1.67 -10.57 -35.55
C GLU A 550 0.69 -9.78 -36.45
N GLN A 551 -0.24 -10.47 -37.08
CA GLN A 551 -1.26 -9.87 -37.95
C GLN A 551 -2.20 -8.99 -37.15
N ARG A 552 -2.67 -9.44 -35.98
CA ARG A 552 -3.50 -8.66 -35.04
C ARG A 552 -2.73 -7.45 -34.50
N GLN A 553 -1.44 -7.63 -34.16
CA GLN A 553 -0.55 -6.55 -33.71
C GLN A 553 -0.39 -5.46 -34.77
N TRP A 554 -0.26 -5.85 -36.04
CA TRP A 554 -0.17 -4.90 -37.14
C TRP A 554 -1.47 -4.10 -37.34
N LYS A 555 -2.63 -4.70 -37.09
CA LYS A 555 -3.94 -4.06 -37.18
C LYS A 555 -4.27 -3.20 -35.97
N TRP A 556 -3.67 -3.54 -34.81
CA TRP A 556 -3.93 -2.84 -33.56
C TRP A 556 -3.54 -1.37 -33.64
N LYS A 557 -4.39 -0.52 -33.08
CA LYS A 557 -4.13 0.92 -32.98
C LYS A 557 -4.24 1.33 -31.52
N LYS A 558 -3.25 2.09 -31.06
CA LYS A 558 -3.30 2.66 -29.72
C LYS A 558 -4.58 3.44 -29.53
N PRO A 559 -5.40 3.14 -28.52
CA PRO A 559 -6.63 3.87 -28.25
C PRO A 559 -6.34 5.32 -27.89
N ALA A 560 -7.31 6.20 -28.16
CA ALA A 560 -7.23 7.58 -27.70
C ALA A 560 -7.21 7.62 -26.17
N PRO A 561 -6.47 8.56 -25.57
CA PRO A 561 -6.47 8.69 -24.11
C PRO A 561 -7.90 8.91 -23.56
N ARG A 562 -8.29 8.14 -22.55
CA ARG A 562 -9.59 8.32 -21.87
C ARG A 562 -9.73 9.69 -21.22
N TYR A 563 -8.62 10.28 -20.78
CA TYR A 563 -8.56 11.59 -20.12
C TYR A 563 -7.50 12.46 -20.78
N THR A 564 -7.85 13.70 -21.12
CA THR A 564 -6.96 14.66 -21.78
C THR A 564 -6.48 15.78 -20.86
N ARG A 565 -7.04 15.88 -19.64
CA ARG A 565 -6.70 16.90 -18.63
C ARG A 565 -6.94 16.37 -17.21
N GLY A 566 -6.43 17.09 -16.22
CA GLY A 566 -6.58 16.75 -14.80
C GLY A 566 -5.57 15.71 -14.32
N VAL A 567 -5.77 15.19 -13.11
CA VAL A 567 -4.84 14.30 -12.42
C VAL A 567 -4.68 12.96 -13.14
N LEU A 568 -5.77 12.39 -13.67
CA LEU A 568 -5.73 11.12 -14.40
C LEU A 568 -4.93 11.24 -15.70
N ALA A 569 -5.03 12.38 -16.41
CA ALA A 569 -4.25 12.61 -17.62
C ALA A 569 -2.75 12.79 -17.32
N LYS A 570 -2.40 13.46 -16.20
CA LYS A 570 -1.02 13.55 -15.72
C LYS A 570 -0.47 12.17 -15.37
N TYR A 571 -1.23 11.41 -14.59
CA TYR A 571 -0.86 10.06 -14.19
C TYR A 571 -0.59 9.16 -15.40
N ALA A 572 -1.51 9.08 -16.36
CA ALA A 572 -1.37 8.26 -17.57
C ALA A 572 -0.11 8.57 -18.41
N ARG A 573 0.41 9.80 -18.32
CA ARG A 573 1.63 10.21 -19.06
C ARG A 573 2.93 9.83 -18.36
N LEU A 574 2.90 9.69 -17.04
CA LEU A 574 4.09 9.54 -16.21
C LEU A 574 4.24 8.12 -15.68
N VAL A 575 3.12 7.39 -15.58
CA VAL A 575 3.08 6.12 -14.88
C VAL A 575 3.89 5.03 -15.58
N SER A 576 4.70 4.33 -14.80
CA SER A 576 5.43 3.14 -15.20
C SER A 576 4.52 1.88 -15.24
N PRO A 577 4.97 0.78 -15.85
CA PRO A 577 4.23 -0.48 -15.81
C PRO A 577 3.98 -1.01 -14.40
N ALA A 578 2.97 -1.89 -14.26
CA ALA A 578 2.57 -2.45 -12.98
C ALA A 578 3.68 -3.29 -12.31
N ASN A 579 4.50 -4.02 -13.06
CA ASN A 579 5.60 -4.82 -12.53
C ASN A 579 6.77 -3.99 -11.97
N THR A 580 6.79 -2.69 -12.23
CA THR A 580 7.73 -1.73 -11.63
C THR A 580 7.07 -0.82 -10.57
N GLY A 581 5.84 -1.19 -10.14
CA GLY A 581 5.13 -0.50 -9.06
C GLY A 581 4.17 0.60 -9.51
N ALA A 582 3.99 0.84 -10.82
CA ALA A 582 3.14 1.90 -11.37
C ALA A 582 3.44 3.27 -10.73
N VAL A 583 4.71 3.67 -10.70
CA VAL A 583 5.22 4.94 -10.14
C VAL A 583 5.24 6.04 -11.19
N THR A 584 5.25 7.31 -10.77
CA THR A 584 5.18 8.46 -11.68
C THR A 584 6.45 9.31 -11.73
N ASP A 585 7.51 8.88 -11.07
CA ASP A 585 8.80 9.58 -10.95
C ASP A 585 9.97 8.83 -11.63
N LEU A 586 9.69 7.81 -12.44
CA LEU A 586 10.68 7.28 -13.37
C LEU A 586 10.88 8.28 -14.51
N VAL A 587 11.99 9.00 -14.45
CA VAL A 587 12.44 9.89 -15.54
C VAL A 587 13.51 9.11 -16.31
N GLU A 588 13.21 8.80 -17.59
CA GLU A 588 14.21 8.27 -18.54
C GLU A 588 15.20 9.35 -18.97
#